data_bd054fd6500e1d48c7b55a34a90e620c
#
_entry.id   bd054fd6500e1d48c7b55a34a90e620c
#
_cell.length_a   1.000
_cell.length_b   1.000
_cell.length_c   1.000
_cell.angle_alpha   90.00
_cell.angle_beta   90.00
_cell.angle_gamma   90.00
#
_symmetry.space_group_name_H-M   'P 1'
#
loop_
_entity.id
_entity.type
_entity.pdbx_description
1 polymer ?
#
loop_
_entity_poly.entity_id
_entity_poly.type
_entity_poly.pdbx_seq_one_letter_code
_entity_poly.pdbx_strand_id
1 'polypeptide(L)'
;PYTGKATYFDQIFTSLYTVAFGFLIATLVAIPLGIACGLSERVYRAVNPIIQTFKPVSPLAWLPLVTMVVSALYVSDDPYFEKAFLTSAFTVALCCLWPTVVNTIVGVASINRDLIDVSRVLRLSWPVYIKTIVIPSAIPLIFTGLRLSLATGWMVLIAAEMLAQNPGLGKFIWDEFQNGSSSSLGRIMVAVITIGIIGFILDRLMLALQKRVSWDKQAIFR
;
A
#
# COMPACT_ATOMS: atom_id res chain seq x y z
N PRO A 1 24.47 17.63 -9.48
CA PRO A 1 23.22 17.73 -8.76
C PRO A 1 22.50 18.97 -9.25
N TYR A 2 21.29 18.79 -9.72
CA TYR A 2 20.44 19.85 -10.28
C TYR A 2 19.95 20.72 -9.12
N THR A 3 20.41 21.93 -9.00
CA THR A 3 20.07 22.89 -7.93
C THR A 3 18.92 23.83 -8.32
N GLY A 4 18.10 23.45 -9.30
CA GLY A 4 16.89 24.18 -9.71
C GLY A 4 15.69 23.89 -8.82
N LYS A 5 14.67 24.76 -8.83
CA LYS A 5 13.36 24.47 -8.21
C LYS A 5 12.81 23.17 -8.80
N ALA A 6 12.30 22.25 -7.93
CA ALA A 6 11.70 20.99 -8.36
C ALA A 6 10.65 21.25 -9.46
N THR A 7 10.82 20.59 -10.59
CA THR A 7 9.86 20.66 -11.70
C THR A 7 8.59 19.89 -11.33
N TYR A 8 7.47 20.18 -11.99
CA TYR A 8 6.21 19.47 -11.77
C TYR A 8 6.37 17.95 -11.99
N PHE A 9 7.21 17.54 -12.94
CA PHE A 9 7.54 16.12 -13.16
C PHE A 9 8.32 15.49 -11.99
N ASP A 10 9.22 16.23 -11.38
CA ASP A 10 9.96 15.74 -10.19
C ASP A 10 9.01 15.46 -9.04
N GLN A 11 7.98 16.29 -8.86
CA GLN A 11 6.96 16.10 -7.85
C GLN A 11 6.12 14.83 -8.11
N ILE A 12 5.77 14.55 -9.38
CA ILE A 12 5.10 13.30 -9.78
C ILE A 12 5.98 12.10 -9.43
N PHE A 13 7.25 12.13 -9.80
CA PHE A 13 8.18 11.04 -9.50
C PHE A 13 8.38 10.83 -7.99
N THR A 14 8.48 11.91 -7.23
CA THR A 14 8.59 11.82 -5.76
C THR A 14 7.35 11.16 -5.16
N SER A 15 6.14 11.57 -5.56
CA SER A 15 4.90 10.94 -5.10
C SER A 15 4.82 9.47 -5.48
N LEU A 16 5.17 9.10 -6.72
CA LEU A 16 5.20 7.72 -7.18
C LEU A 16 6.21 6.87 -6.40
N TYR A 17 7.40 7.42 -6.16
CA TYR A 17 8.44 6.75 -5.39
C TYR A 17 8.01 6.55 -3.94
N THR A 18 7.41 7.56 -3.32
CA THR A 18 6.94 7.50 -1.92
C THR A 18 5.83 6.46 -1.75
N VAL A 19 4.82 6.43 -2.65
CA VAL A 19 3.75 5.43 -2.57
C VAL A 19 4.28 4.02 -2.85
N ALA A 20 5.18 3.86 -3.82
CA ALA A 20 5.76 2.56 -4.14
C ALA A 20 6.56 2.01 -2.96
N PHE A 21 7.34 2.84 -2.29
CA PHE A 21 8.13 2.45 -1.13
C PHE A 21 7.23 2.04 0.06
N GLY A 22 6.24 2.87 0.41
CA GLY A 22 5.29 2.55 1.47
C GLY A 22 4.44 1.31 1.18
N PHE A 23 3.95 1.18 -0.05
CA PHE A 23 3.20 0.02 -0.52
C PHE A 23 4.04 -1.27 -0.49
N LEU A 24 5.31 -1.21 -0.88
CA LEU A 24 6.21 -2.36 -0.84
C LEU A 24 6.42 -2.85 0.60
N ILE A 25 6.70 -1.93 1.54
CA ILE A 25 6.84 -2.27 2.97
C ILE A 25 5.55 -2.93 3.48
N ALA A 26 4.40 -2.32 3.21
CA ALA A 26 3.11 -2.87 3.61
C ALA A 26 2.88 -4.28 3.06
N THR A 27 3.17 -4.50 1.78
CA THR A 27 3.00 -5.77 1.09
C THR A 27 3.88 -6.87 1.68
N LEU A 28 5.16 -6.55 1.95
CA LEU A 28 6.12 -7.49 2.54
C LEU A 28 5.72 -7.96 3.94
N VAL A 29 5.00 -7.13 4.69
CA VAL A 29 4.47 -7.49 6.03
C VAL A 29 3.09 -8.13 5.93
N ALA A 30 2.21 -7.57 5.11
CA ALA A 30 0.80 -7.96 5.04
C ALA A 30 0.59 -9.36 4.49
N ILE A 31 1.32 -9.75 3.44
CA ILE A 31 1.13 -11.05 2.80
C ILE A 31 1.55 -12.19 3.75
N PRO A 32 2.76 -12.21 4.35
CA PRO A 32 3.14 -13.25 5.30
C PRO A 32 2.20 -13.31 6.51
N LEU A 33 1.83 -12.14 7.07
CA LEU A 33 0.91 -12.07 8.19
C LEU A 33 -0.49 -12.62 7.82
N GLY A 34 -1.00 -12.24 6.65
CA GLY A 34 -2.28 -12.71 6.15
C GLY A 34 -2.30 -14.21 5.89
N ILE A 35 -1.22 -14.77 5.34
CA ILE A 35 -1.06 -16.23 5.14
C ILE A 35 -1.01 -16.94 6.50
N ALA A 36 -0.22 -16.45 7.45
CA ALA A 36 -0.12 -17.04 8.78
C ALA A 36 -1.48 -17.05 9.50
N CYS A 37 -2.22 -15.94 9.44
CA CYS A 37 -3.56 -15.83 10.00
C CYS A 37 -4.57 -16.76 9.29
N GLY A 38 -4.51 -16.84 7.95
CA GLY A 38 -5.43 -17.67 7.17
C GLY A 38 -5.21 -19.17 7.35
N LEU A 39 -3.96 -19.60 7.64
CA LEU A 39 -3.62 -21.01 7.89
C LEU A 39 -3.86 -21.45 9.31
N SER A 40 -3.85 -20.54 10.28
CA SER A 40 -3.92 -20.89 11.72
C SER A 40 -4.97 -20.06 12.43
N GLU A 41 -6.03 -20.72 12.89
CA GLU A 41 -7.07 -20.05 13.68
C GLU A 41 -6.54 -19.47 15.00
N ARG A 42 -5.51 -20.06 15.59
CA ARG A 42 -4.87 -19.52 16.81
C ARG A 42 -4.20 -18.17 16.52
N VAL A 43 -3.45 -18.08 15.42
CA VAL A 43 -2.81 -16.84 14.98
C VAL A 43 -3.88 -15.81 14.62
N TYR A 44 -4.90 -16.20 13.89
CA TYR A 44 -6.02 -15.32 13.54
C TYR A 44 -6.70 -14.74 14.78
N ARG A 45 -7.06 -15.56 15.77
CA ARG A 45 -7.68 -15.11 17.02
C ARG A 45 -6.80 -14.13 17.80
N ALA A 46 -5.48 -14.33 17.79
CA ALA A 46 -4.55 -13.44 18.47
C ALA A 46 -4.38 -12.09 17.73
N VAL A 47 -4.36 -12.08 16.40
CA VAL A 47 -4.09 -10.89 15.58
C VAL A 47 -5.37 -10.13 15.22
N ASN A 48 -6.53 -10.82 15.11
CA ASN A 48 -7.78 -10.19 14.70
C ASN A 48 -8.21 -8.99 15.57
N PRO A 49 -8.09 -9.00 16.91
CA PRO A 49 -8.39 -7.82 17.72
C PRO A 49 -7.55 -6.59 17.31
N ILE A 50 -6.28 -6.81 17.00
CA ILE A 50 -5.37 -5.76 16.53
C ILE A 50 -5.85 -5.20 15.18
N ILE A 51 -6.17 -6.09 14.23
CA ILE A 51 -6.70 -5.69 12.92
C ILE A 51 -7.97 -4.86 13.08
N GLN A 52 -8.93 -5.33 13.88
CA GLN A 52 -10.21 -4.64 14.05
C GLN A 52 -10.08 -3.31 14.78
N THR A 53 -9.09 -3.15 15.67
CA THR A 53 -8.83 -1.90 16.38
C THR A 53 -8.16 -0.87 15.47
N PHE A 54 -7.16 -1.28 14.68
CA PHE A 54 -6.35 -0.33 13.91
C PHE A 54 -6.85 -0.07 12.49
N LYS A 55 -7.60 -1.00 11.90
CA LYS A 55 -8.19 -0.83 10.57
C LYS A 55 -9.06 0.44 10.42
N PRO A 56 -9.94 0.81 11.38
CA PRO A 56 -10.77 2.01 11.26
C PRO A 56 -10.05 3.30 11.64
N VAL A 57 -8.79 3.26 12.09
CA VAL A 57 -8.05 4.46 12.46
C VAL A 57 -7.78 5.32 11.22
N SER A 58 -8.12 6.61 11.32
CA SER A 58 -7.91 7.55 10.23
C SER A 58 -6.43 7.62 9.85
N PRO A 59 -6.11 7.61 8.54
CA PRO A 59 -4.76 7.81 8.04
C PRO A 59 -4.08 9.07 8.59
N LEU A 60 -4.83 10.15 8.76
CA LEU A 60 -4.33 11.41 9.28
C LEU A 60 -3.96 11.34 10.77
N ALA A 61 -4.56 10.42 11.53
CA ALA A 61 -4.21 10.20 12.93
C ALA A 61 -2.87 9.45 13.07
N TRP A 62 -2.47 8.68 12.07
CA TRP A 62 -1.17 8.01 12.06
C TRP A 62 -0.01 8.97 11.82
N LEU A 63 -0.22 10.03 11.07
CA LEU A 63 0.84 10.93 10.62
C LEU A 63 1.63 11.56 11.77
N PRO A 64 1.00 12.15 12.82
CA PRO A 64 1.76 12.70 13.96
C PRO A 64 2.57 11.65 14.70
N LEU A 65 2.00 10.44 14.89
CA LEU A 65 2.71 9.34 15.56
C LEU A 65 3.92 8.89 14.74
N VAL A 66 3.75 8.69 13.44
CA VAL A 66 4.86 8.33 12.54
C VAL A 66 5.92 9.43 12.52
N THR A 67 5.53 10.69 12.47
CA THR A 67 6.47 11.83 12.52
C THR A 67 7.31 11.81 13.80
N MET A 68 6.67 11.56 14.95
CA MET A 68 7.39 11.48 16.23
C MET A 68 8.38 10.30 16.25
N VAL A 69 7.95 9.13 15.79
CA VAL A 69 8.79 7.93 15.74
C VAL A 69 9.95 8.11 14.76
N VAL A 70 9.69 8.59 13.55
CA VAL A 70 10.75 8.87 12.56
C VAL A 70 11.72 9.91 13.08
N SER A 71 11.24 10.98 13.69
CA SER A 71 12.11 12.03 14.24
C SER A 71 12.98 11.54 15.40
N ALA A 72 12.49 10.60 16.21
CA ALA A 72 13.20 10.02 17.33
C ALA A 72 14.23 8.96 16.92
N LEU A 73 13.88 8.12 15.93
CA LEU A 73 14.73 6.99 15.52
C LEU A 73 15.72 7.35 14.42
N TYR A 74 15.34 8.27 13.53
CA TYR A 74 16.14 8.67 12.39
C TYR A 74 16.86 10.00 12.67
N VAL A 75 17.94 9.89 13.46
CA VAL A 75 18.84 11.00 13.77
C VAL A 75 20.16 10.73 13.05
N SER A 76 20.39 11.42 11.93
CA SER A 76 21.64 11.33 11.16
C SER A 76 22.04 12.74 10.70
N ASP A 77 23.34 13.01 10.76
CA ASP A 77 23.91 14.28 10.28
C ASP A 77 23.93 14.34 8.73
N ASP A 78 23.92 13.16 8.07
CA ASP A 78 23.84 13.05 6.60
C ASP A 78 22.79 11.97 6.25
N PRO A 79 21.49 12.31 6.25
CA PRO A 79 20.43 11.35 6.04
C PRO A 79 20.32 10.94 4.56
N TYR A 80 20.35 9.62 4.28
CA TYR A 80 20.08 9.09 2.93
C TYR A 80 18.67 9.42 2.43
N PHE A 81 17.71 9.55 3.34
CA PHE A 81 16.32 9.92 3.04
C PHE A 81 15.89 11.12 3.87
N GLU A 82 15.12 12.01 3.29
CA GLU A 82 14.51 13.10 4.04
C GLU A 82 13.48 12.57 5.05
N LYS A 83 13.41 13.17 6.22
CA LYS A 83 12.43 12.79 7.28
C LYS A 83 11.00 12.89 6.79
N ALA A 84 10.68 13.89 5.97
CA ALA A 84 9.37 14.07 5.36
C ALA A 84 8.99 12.90 4.43
N PHE A 85 9.94 12.40 3.65
CA PHE A 85 9.76 11.22 2.81
C PHE A 85 9.44 9.97 3.65
N LEU A 86 10.25 9.68 4.68
CA LEU A 86 10.04 8.53 5.55
C LEU A 86 8.70 8.61 6.28
N THR A 87 8.35 9.79 6.79
CA THR A 87 7.05 10.03 7.45
C THR A 87 5.89 9.72 6.51
N SER A 88 5.92 10.24 5.29
CA SER A 88 4.89 9.99 4.28
C SER A 88 4.83 8.51 3.89
N ALA A 89 5.98 7.88 3.64
CA ALA A 89 6.07 6.49 3.22
C ALA A 89 5.57 5.51 4.30
N PHE A 90 5.95 5.70 5.56
CA PHE A 90 5.47 4.86 6.66
C PHE A 90 3.98 5.07 6.96
N THR A 91 3.48 6.30 6.84
CA THR A 91 2.03 6.57 6.95
C THR A 91 1.25 5.82 5.89
N VAL A 92 1.71 5.87 4.63
CA VAL A 92 1.16 5.08 3.52
C VAL A 92 1.24 3.58 3.82
N ALA A 93 2.38 3.09 4.32
CA ALA A 93 2.57 1.68 4.63
C ALA A 93 1.55 1.17 5.66
N LEU A 94 1.32 1.90 6.74
CA LEU A 94 0.34 1.56 7.76
C LEU A 94 -1.09 1.49 7.20
N CYS A 95 -1.44 2.39 6.29
CA CYS A 95 -2.76 2.40 5.67
C CYS A 95 -2.94 1.30 4.62
N CYS A 96 -1.89 0.96 3.88
CA CYS A 96 -1.88 -0.12 2.89
C CYS A 96 -1.90 -1.52 3.52
N LEU A 97 -1.47 -1.64 4.78
CA LEU A 97 -1.33 -2.92 5.46
C LEU A 97 -2.67 -3.67 5.56
N TRP A 98 -3.71 -2.99 6.05
CA TRP A 98 -4.96 -3.62 6.46
C TRP A 98 -5.75 -4.25 5.31
N PRO A 99 -6.00 -3.57 4.17
CA PRO A 99 -6.71 -4.18 3.05
C PRO A 99 -6.00 -5.42 2.52
N THR A 100 -4.67 -5.40 2.43
CA THR A 100 -3.88 -6.55 1.98
C THR A 100 -3.95 -7.71 2.97
N VAL A 101 -3.79 -7.46 4.28
CA VAL A 101 -3.89 -8.50 5.32
C VAL A 101 -5.24 -9.18 5.26
N VAL A 102 -6.35 -8.41 5.30
CA VAL A 102 -7.70 -8.95 5.35
C VAL A 102 -8.01 -9.79 4.11
N ASN A 103 -7.71 -9.28 2.91
CA ASN A 103 -7.96 -10.02 1.68
C ASN A 103 -7.07 -11.26 1.55
N THR A 104 -5.84 -11.22 2.05
CA THR A 104 -4.95 -12.39 2.09
C THR A 104 -5.52 -13.47 3.03
N ILE A 105 -5.99 -13.09 4.23
CA ILE A 105 -6.66 -14.01 5.16
C ILE A 105 -7.84 -14.71 4.48
N VAL A 106 -8.73 -13.92 3.85
CA VAL A 106 -9.90 -14.46 3.14
C VAL A 106 -9.46 -15.37 2.00
N GLY A 107 -8.43 -15.00 1.24
CA GLY A 107 -7.89 -15.81 0.15
C GLY A 107 -7.39 -17.17 0.60
N VAL A 108 -6.66 -17.20 1.71
CA VAL A 108 -6.16 -18.46 2.30
C VAL A 108 -7.29 -19.28 2.93
N ALA A 109 -8.23 -18.64 3.60
CA ALA A 109 -9.37 -19.33 4.22
C ALA A 109 -10.36 -19.91 3.20
N SER A 110 -10.39 -19.39 1.96
CA SER A 110 -11.28 -19.84 0.88
C SER A 110 -10.73 -21.00 0.03
N ILE A 111 -9.57 -21.57 0.40
CA ILE A 111 -8.98 -22.70 -0.33
C ILE A 111 -9.93 -23.91 -0.28
N ASN A 112 -10.17 -24.53 -1.46
CA ASN A 112 -11.02 -25.70 -1.56
C ASN A 112 -10.49 -26.84 -0.69
N ARG A 113 -11.38 -27.47 0.09
CA ARG A 113 -11.06 -28.60 0.96
C ARG A 113 -10.45 -29.78 0.21
N ASP A 114 -10.89 -30.04 -1.02
CA ASP A 114 -10.33 -31.10 -1.86
C ASP A 114 -8.82 -30.91 -2.08
N LEU A 115 -8.37 -29.68 -2.32
CA LEU A 115 -6.94 -29.39 -2.49
C LEU A 115 -6.16 -29.61 -1.18
N ILE A 116 -6.76 -29.33 -0.03
CA ILE A 116 -6.17 -29.57 1.27
C ILE A 116 -6.05 -31.08 1.51
N ASP A 117 -7.08 -31.85 1.17
CA ASP A 117 -7.08 -33.30 1.37
C ASP A 117 -6.11 -34.00 0.41
N VAL A 118 -6.03 -33.57 -0.85
CA VAL A 118 -4.99 -34.03 -1.79
C VAL A 118 -3.60 -33.78 -1.24
N SER A 119 -3.35 -32.60 -0.64
CA SER A 119 -2.05 -32.29 -0.04
C SER A 119 -1.66 -33.22 1.08
N ARG A 120 -2.63 -33.65 1.88
CA ARG A 120 -2.45 -34.60 2.98
C ARG A 120 -2.16 -36.02 2.46
N VAL A 121 -2.91 -36.47 1.45
CA VAL A 121 -2.69 -37.78 0.80
C VAL A 121 -1.28 -37.85 0.21
N LEU A 122 -0.86 -36.77 -0.48
CA LEU A 122 0.47 -36.69 -1.08
C LEU A 122 1.59 -36.41 -0.04
N ARG A 123 1.25 -36.23 1.23
CA ARG A 123 2.18 -35.91 2.34
C ARG A 123 3.12 -34.77 1.98
N LEU A 124 2.59 -33.70 1.39
CA LEU A 124 3.40 -32.55 1.01
C LEU A 124 4.07 -31.92 2.23
N SER A 125 5.37 -31.61 2.11
CA SER A 125 6.05 -30.83 3.13
C SER A 125 5.47 -29.42 3.21
N TRP A 126 5.54 -28.80 4.39
CA TRP A 126 4.92 -27.50 4.65
C TRP A 126 5.33 -26.39 3.64
N PRO A 127 6.63 -26.23 3.29
CA PRO A 127 7.01 -25.23 2.28
C PRO A 127 6.43 -25.52 0.89
N VAL A 128 6.37 -26.81 0.50
CA VAL A 128 5.78 -27.23 -0.77
C VAL A 128 4.29 -26.96 -0.79
N TYR A 129 3.58 -27.30 0.29
CA TYR A 129 2.15 -27.02 0.45
C TYR A 129 1.84 -25.52 0.28
N ILE A 130 2.61 -24.64 0.95
CA ILE A 130 2.43 -23.20 0.81
C ILE A 130 2.67 -22.73 -0.62
N LYS A 131 3.77 -23.15 -1.24
CA LYS A 131 4.16 -22.68 -2.56
C LYS A 131 3.25 -23.22 -3.68
N THR A 132 2.76 -24.46 -3.54
CA THR A 132 2.04 -25.15 -4.62
C THR A 132 0.53 -25.02 -4.51
N ILE A 133 -0.02 -24.89 -3.30
CA ILE A 133 -1.47 -24.86 -3.07
C ILE A 133 -1.91 -23.52 -2.50
N VAL A 134 -1.33 -23.10 -1.36
CA VAL A 134 -1.82 -21.93 -0.63
C VAL A 134 -1.66 -20.65 -1.43
N ILE A 135 -0.44 -20.34 -1.87
CA ILE A 135 -0.16 -19.10 -2.60
C ILE A 135 -0.95 -19.05 -3.91
N PRO A 136 -0.89 -20.06 -4.81
CA PRO A 136 -1.62 -20.01 -6.08
C PRO A 136 -3.14 -19.87 -5.91
N SER A 137 -3.72 -20.54 -4.92
CA SER A 137 -5.17 -20.45 -4.65
C SER A 137 -5.57 -19.09 -4.08
N ALA A 138 -4.72 -18.46 -3.27
CA ALA A 138 -4.99 -17.18 -2.63
C ALA A 138 -4.67 -15.97 -3.53
N ILE A 139 -3.88 -16.14 -4.60
CA ILE A 139 -3.44 -15.06 -5.51
C ILE A 139 -4.57 -14.11 -5.93
N PRO A 140 -5.75 -14.57 -6.39
CA PRO A 140 -6.80 -13.66 -6.85
C PRO A 140 -7.23 -12.67 -5.76
N LEU A 141 -7.39 -13.14 -4.52
CA LEU A 141 -7.80 -12.31 -3.39
C LEU A 141 -6.62 -11.49 -2.82
N ILE A 142 -5.40 -12.00 -2.85
CA ILE A 142 -4.20 -11.21 -2.52
C ILE A 142 -4.13 -9.99 -3.45
N PHE A 143 -4.29 -10.18 -4.77
CA PHE A 143 -4.26 -9.06 -5.72
C PHE A 143 -5.44 -8.10 -5.54
N THR A 144 -6.61 -8.60 -5.16
CA THR A 144 -7.73 -7.72 -4.77
C THR A 144 -7.34 -6.84 -3.58
N GLY A 145 -6.72 -7.43 -2.57
CA GLY A 145 -6.20 -6.68 -1.41
C GLY A 145 -5.13 -5.66 -1.80
N LEU A 146 -4.18 -6.04 -2.65
CA LEU A 146 -3.12 -5.15 -3.15
C LEU A 146 -3.69 -3.96 -3.94
N ARG A 147 -4.70 -4.17 -4.78
CA ARG A 147 -5.35 -3.09 -5.52
C ARG A 147 -6.05 -2.10 -4.58
N LEU A 148 -6.82 -2.61 -3.61
CA LEU A 148 -7.46 -1.78 -2.58
C LEU A 148 -6.43 -1.01 -1.75
N SER A 149 -5.34 -1.66 -1.37
CA SER A 149 -4.23 -1.04 -0.64
C SER A 149 -3.58 0.07 -1.44
N LEU A 150 -3.26 -0.17 -2.71
CA LEU A 150 -2.61 0.83 -3.55
C LEU A 150 -3.53 2.04 -3.78
N ALA A 151 -4.82 1.81 -4.01
CA ALA A 151 -5.80 2.89 -4.15
C ALA A 151 -5.92 3.72 -2.86
N THR A 152 -6.02 3.05 -1.71
CA THR A 152 -6.04 3.72 -0.40
C THR A 152 -4.73 4.46 -0.14
N GLY A 153 -3.60 3.82 -0.39
CA GLY A 153 -2.27 4.41 -0.21
C GLY A 153 -2.04 5.64 -1.06
N TRP A 154 -2.51 5.62 -2.32
CA TRP A 154 -2.43 6.77 -3.22
C TRP A 154 -3.23 7.97 -2.69
N MET A 155 -4.45 7.74 -2.21
CA MET A 155 -5.28 8.81 -1.62
C MET A 155 -4.63 9.38 -0.35
N VAL A 156 -4.14 8.50 0.52
CA VAL A 156 -3.49 8.88 1.79
C VAL A 156 -2.19 9.63 1.56
N LEU A 157 -1.41 9.24 0.53
CA LEU A 157 -0.14 9.87 0.20
C LEU A 157 -0.29 11.37 -0.02
N ILE A 158 -1.30 11.79 -0.79
CA ILE A 158 -1.51 13.21 -1.10
C ILE A 158 -1.70 14.03 0.18
N ALA A 159 -2.50 13.52 1.13
CA ALA A 159 -2.69 14.18 2.42
C ALA A 159 -1.41 14.15 3.29
N ALA A 160 -0.68 13.04 3.26
CA ALA A 160 0.58 12.91 3.99
C ALA A 160 1.66 13.87 3.47
N GLU A 161 1.76 14.04 2.15
CA GLU A 161 2.69 14.98 1.53
C GLU A 161 2.36 16.45 1.88
N MET A 162 1.08 16.80 1.93
CA MET A 162 0.63 18.13 2.33
C MET A 162 1.05 18.44 3.77
N LEU A 163 0.86 17.50 4.68
CA LEU A 163 1.09 17.72 6.12
C LEU A 163 2.55 17.52 6.52
N ALA A 164 3.23 16.51 5.98
CA ALA A 164 4.65 16.25 6.25
C ALA A 164 5.57 17.15 5.42
N GLN A 165 5.03 17.96 4.50
CA GLN A 165 5.79 18.82 3.59
C GLN A 165 6.80 18.05 2.72
N ASN A 166 6.49 16.79 2.39
CA ASN A 166 7.28 16.00 1.45
C ASN A 166 7.13 16.55 0.03
N PRO A 167 8.22 16.81 -0.72
CA PRO A 167 8.16 17.44 -2.04
C PRO A 167 7.50 16.51 -3.07
N GLY A 168 6.18 16.57 -3.17
CA GLY A 168 5.34 15.79 -4.07
C GLY A 168 4.11 16.57 -4.53
N LEU A 169 3.18 15.89 -5.21
CA LEU A 169 1.94 16.48 -5.72
C LEU A 169 1.06 17.07 -4.62
N GLY A 170 1.02 16.42 -3.45
CA GLY A 170 0.27 16.91 -2.31
C GLY A 170 0.82 18.25 -1.80
N LYS A 171 2.13 18.35 -1.64
CA LYS A 171 2.78 19.62 -1.27
C LYS A 171 2.57 20.69 -2.32
N PHE A 172 2.66 20.36 -3.60
CA PHE A 172 2.39 21.31 -4.68
C PHE A 172 0.99 21.93 -4.56
N ILE A 173 -0.04 21.11 -4.31
CA ILE A 173 -1.40 21.62 -4.12
C ILE A 173 -1.46 22.56 -2.92
N TRP A 174 -0.80 22.20 -1.81
CA TRP A 174 -0.78 23.01 -0.61
C TRP A 174 -0.09 24.35 -0.81
N ASP A 175 1.07 24.36 -1.47
CA ASP A 175 1.83 25.56 -1.77
C ASP A 175 1.04 26.50 -2.70
N GLU A 176 0.38 25.97 -3.74
CA GLU A 176 -0.48 26.75 -4.63
C GLU A 176 -1.74 27.29 -3.91
N PHE A 177 -2.32 26.53 -3.01
CA PHE A 177 -3.44 26.98 -2.17
C PHE A 177 -3.04 28.16 -1.28
N GLN A 178 -1.85 28.09 -0.64
CA GLN A 178 -1.34 29.18 0.20
C GLN A 178 -0.95 30.41 -0.62
N ASN A 179 -0.44 30.24 -1.83
CA ASN A 179 -0.05 31.36 -2.70
C ASN A 179 -1.23 32.25 -3.12
N GLY A 180 -2.45 31.68 -3.26
CA GLY A 180 -3.67 32.43 -3.50
C GLY A 180 -3.67 33.32 -4.75
N SER A 181 -2.79 33.06 -5.73
CA SER A 181 -2.71 33.85 -6.97
C SER A 181 -3.86 33.54 -7.91
N SER A 182 -4.17 34.43 -8.83
CA SER A 182 -5.24 34.23 -9.82
C SER A 182 -5.06 32.99 -10.70
N SER A 183 -3.81 32.51 -10.86
CA SER A 183 -3.48 31.30 -11.61
C SER A 183 -3.43 30.03 -10.75
N SER A 184 -3.42 30.14 -9.41
CA SER A 184 -3.29 29.00 -8.49
C SER A 184 -4.45 28.00 -8.62
N LEU A 185 -5.68 28.47 -8.81
CA LEU A 185 -6.84 27.60 -9.03
C LEU A 185 -6.65 26.69 -10.25
N GLY A 186 -6.18 27.24 -11.38
CA GLY A 186 -5.91 26.45 -12.58
C GLY A 186 -4.83 25.40 -12.36
N ARG A 187 -3.75 25.74 -11.64
CA ARG A 187 -2.66 24.80 -11.32
C ARG A 187 -3.12 23.67 -10.38
N ILE A 188 -3.94 23.99 -9.36
CA ILE A 188 -4.55 23.00 -8.48
C ILE A 188 -5.43 22.05 -9.29
N MET A 189 -6.27 22.57 -10.19
CA MET A 189 -7.13 21.73 -11.04
C MET A 189 -6.31 20.76 -11.92
N VAL A 190 -5.21 21.24 -12.51
CA VAL A 190 -4.29 20.37 -13.27
C VAL A 190 -3.70 19.29 -12.37
N ALA A 191 -3.26 19.63 -11.16
CA ALA A 191 -2.72 18.66 -10.22
C ALA A 191 -3.76 17.60 -9.82
N VAL A 192 -5.00 17.97 -9.53
CA VAL A 192 -6.09 17.05 -9.20
C VAL A 192 -6.37 16.08 -10.35
N ILE A 193 -6.43 16.59 -11.59
CA ILE A 193 -6.62 15.75 -12.78
C ILE A 193 -5.43 14.78 -12.94
N THR A 194 -4.20 15.28 -12.76
CA THR A 194 -2.99 14.45 -12.83
C THR A 194 -3.02 13.32 -11.79
N ILE A 195 -3.39 13.61 -10.54
CA ILE A 195 -3.53 12.62 -9.48
C ILE A 195 -4.55 11.56 -9.86
N GLY A 196 -5.70 11.97 -10.43
CA GLY A 196 -6.73 11.05 -10.90
C GLY A 196 -6.25 10.14 -12.02
N ILE A 197 -5.54 10.69 -13.01
CA ILE A 197 -4.97 9.92 -14.13
C ILE A 197 -3.93 8.91 -13.63
N ILE A 198 -3.02 9.34 -12.75
CA ILE A 198 -1.99 8.45 -12.18
C ILE A 198 -2.65 7.33 -11.37
N GLY A 199 -3.62 7.64 -10.52
CA GLY A 199 -4.37 6.63 -9.76
C GLY A 199 -5.05 5.60 -10.66
N PHE A 200 -5.66 6.06 -11.75
CA PHE A 200 -6.24 5.16 -12.76
C PHE A 200 -5.19 4.27 -13.44
N ILE A 201 -4.04 4.83 -13.82
CA ILE A 201 -2.93 4.06 -14.42
C ILE A 201 -2.41 3.01 -13.44
N LEU A 202 -2.22 3.35 -12.17
CA LEU A 202 -1.78 2.43 -11.13
C LEU A 202 -2.77 1.27 -10.96
N ASP A 203 -4.08 1.53 -10.94
CA ASP A 203 -5.11 0.48 -10.88
C ASP A 203 -5.06 -0.44 -12.11
N ARG A 204 -4.94 0.14 -13.32
CA ARG A 204 -4.83 -0.66 -14.56
C ARG A 204 -3.57 -1.52 -14.59
N LEU A 205 -2.46 -0.99 -14.10
CA LEU A 205 -1.19 -1.72 -14.01
C LEU A 205 -1.30 -2.90 -13.04
N MET A 206 -1.91 -2.71 -11.87
CA MET A 206 -2.17 -3.78 -10.92
C MET A 206 -3.11 -4.84 -11.48
N LEU A 207 -4.15 -4.44 -12.22
CA LEU A 207 -5.05 -5.37 -12.90
C LEU A 207 -4.33 -6.18 -13.98
N ALA A 208 -3.43 -5.55 -14.74
CA ALA A 208 -2.62 -6.25 -15.73
C ALA A 208 -1.67 -7.27 -15.10
N LEU A 209 -1.05 -6.93 -13.97
CA LEU A 209 -0.22 -7.85 -13.19
C LEU A 209 -1.05 -9.04 -12.67
N GLN A 210 -2.23 -8.77 -12.10
CA GLN A 210 -3.15 -9.80 -11.63
C GLN A 210 -3.50 -10.79 -12.74
N LYS A 211 -3.85 -10.31 -13.95
CA LYS A 211 -4.18 -11.15 -15.12
C LYS A 211 -3.02 -12.04 -15.55
N ARG A 212 -1.77 -11.61 -15.37
CA ARG A 212 -0.60 -12.42 -15.73
C ARG A 212 -0.28 -13.50 -14.71
N VAL A 213 -0.56 -13.26 -13.44
CA VAL A 213 -0.18 -14.14 -12.32
C VAL A 213 -1.33 -15.07 -11.92
N SER A 214 -2.58 -14.66 -12.10
CA SER A 214 -3.75 -15.48 -11.75
C SER A 214 -4.03 -16.55 -12.82
N TRP A 215 -4.11 -17.82 -12.37
CA TRP A 215 -4.50 -18.97 -13.22
C TRP A 215 -5.99 -18.96 -13.56
N ASP A 216 -6.83 -18.44 -12.68
CA ASP A 216 -8.27 -18.40 -12.86
C ASP A 216 -8.70 -17.09 -13.53
N LYS A 217 -8.86 -17.13 -14.85
CA LYS A 217 -9.33 -15.99 -15.65
C LYS A 217 -10.79 -15.60 -15.37
N GLN A 218 -11.59 -16.48 -14.77
CA GLN A 218 -13.02 -16.24 -14.51
C GLN A 218 -13.27 -15.49 -13.18
N ALA A 219 -12.37 -15.60 -12.19
CA ALA A 219 -12.50 -14.92 -10.92
C ALA A 219 -12.30 -13.39 -10.99
N ILE A 220 -11.83 -12.86 -12.13
CA ILE A 220 -11.49 -11.45 -12.30
C ILE A 220 -12.71 -10.57 -12.67
N PHE A 221 -13.81 -11.18 -13.09
CA PHE A 221 -15.00 -10.48 -13.61
C PHE A 221 -16.29 -10.67 -12.77
N ARG A 222 -16.16 -11.17 -11.54
CA ARG A 222 -17.29 -11.25 -10.59
C ARG A 222 -17.17 -10.27 -9.47
#